data_6bfcb15a874f19f5013a145ba8f21514
#
_entry.id   6bfcb15a874f19f5013a145ba8f21514
#
_cell.length_a   1.000
_cell.length_b   1.000
_cell.length_c   1.000
_cell.angle_alpha   90.00
_cell.angle_beta   90.00
_cell.angle_gamma   90.00
#
_symmetry.space_group_name_H-M   'P 1'
#
loop_
_entity.id
_entity.type
_entity.pdbx_description
1 polymer ?
#
loop_
_entity_poly.entity_id
_entity_poly.type
_entity_poly.pdbx_seq_one_letter_code
_entity_poly.pdbx_strand_id
1 'polypeptide(L)'
;LEEWLKKVKGMEHLPEKGDRCTVCYDDRLDTTVKKAIELGHNKFTTTLLISPKKSQEKLEKIGNNLSSLTGLEFIYRDYKAGNGAEIQGQKVKENSLYRQNYCGCLFGLSAQREAQKKIMDEMFNPISNQILPESIEERLELYKKRNELESSGANYKIIKQRFLNYRLLGSIVKVAKKIVPSYIFCYSTINRNNTNGRIEYEKDGINYLNRDEVKIIDINTFNSFANSSYTSVKELMYNPQTFEQELETRNKILKNPYDLSALIVLDEI
;
A
#
# COMPACT_ATOMS: atom_id res chain seq x y z
N LEU A 1 -0.12 8.95 16.71
CA LEU A 1 0.83 9.37 15.67
C LEU A 1 1.62 10.62 16.10
N GLU A 2 0.96 11.66 16.57
CA GLU A 2 1.60 12.91 17.01
C GLU A 2 2.63 12.70 18.14
N GLU A 3 2.30 11.89 19.13
CA GLU A 3 3.21 11.57 20.24
C GLU A 3 4.47 10.86 19.73
N TRP A 4 4.32 9.93 18.80
CA TRP A 4 5.44 9.24 18.18
C TRP A 4 6.32 10.20 17.38
N LEU A 5 5.72 11.11 16.60
CA LEU A 5 6.45 12.14 15.86
C LEU A 5 7.28 13.05 16.78
N LYS A 6 6.73 13.40 17.96
CA LYS A 6 7.47 14.17 18.96
C LYS A 6 8.69 13.40 19.48
N LYS A 7 8.56 12.09 19.74
CA LYS A 7 9.65 11.23 20.23
C LYS A 7 10.80 11.07 19.24
N VAL A 8 10.53 11.15 17.93
CA VAL A 8 11.54 10.97 16.87
C VAL A 8 11.96 12.27 16.20
N LYS A 9 11.54 13.41 16.73
CA LYS A 9 11.91 14.73 16.19
C LYS A 9 13.44 14.90 16.20
N GLY A 10 13.99 15.29 15.04
CA GLY A 10 15.43 15.41 14.81
C GLY A 10 16.13 14.12 14.38
N MET A 11 15.37 12.99 14.31
CA MET A 11 15.88 11.69 13.88
C MET A 11 15.37 11.29 12.49
N GLU A 12 14.72 12.18 11.76
CA GLU A 12 14.05 11.92 10.49
C GLU A 12 15.01 11.38 9.43
N HIS A 13 16.23 11.89 9.42
CA HIS A 13 17.31 11.56 8.48
C HIS A 13 18.06 10.26 8.80
N LEU A 14 17.85 9.69 10.00
CA LEU A 14 18.56 8.48 10.40
C LEU A 14 18.18 7.27 9.55
N PRO A 15 19.11 6.37 9.23
CA PRO A 15 18.86 5.20 8.43
C PRO A 15 17.93 4.19 9.13
N GLU A 16 17.39 3.23 8.37
CA GLU A 16 16.74 2.06 8.94
C GLU A 16 17.70 1.31 9.88
N LYS A 17 17.19 0.77 10.97
CA LYS A 17 17.90 0.12 12.09
C LYS A 17 18.72 1.08 12.97
N GLY A 18 18.76 2.37 12.68
CA GLY A 18 19.36 3.41 13.53
C GLY A 18 18.55 3.68 14.80
N ASP A 19 18.88 4.80 15.48
CA ASP A 19 18.29 5.13 16.79
C ASP A 19 16.80 5.46 16.70
N ARG A 20 16.33 6.09 15.61
CA ARG A 20 14.91 6.28 15.37
C ARG A 20 14.12 4.95 15.41
N CYS A 21 14.70 3.87 14.86
CA CYS A 21 14.07 2.56 14.91
C CYS A 21 14.08 1.97 16.32
N THR A 22 15.10 2.26 17.12
CA THR A 22 15.16 1.84 18.53
C THR A 22 14.03 2.50 19.32
N VAL A 23 13.84 3.81 19.18
CA VAL A 23 12.72 4.54 19.79
C VAL A 23 11.37 3.97 19.34
N CYS A 24 11.24 3.63 18.07
CA CYS A 24 10.01 3.02 17.54
C CYS A 24 9.73 1.62 18.12
N TYR A 25 10.76 0.81 18.38
CA TYR A 25 10.59 -0.50 18.99
C TYR A 25 10.17 -0.36 20.46
N ASP A 26 10.82 0.54 21.17
CA ASP A 26 10.54 0.82 22.57
C ASP A 26 9.10 1.31 22.75
N ASP A 27 8.69 2.33 22.01
CA ASP A 27 7.33 2.89 22.05
C ASP A 27 6.24 1.84 21.74
N ARG A 28 6.49 0.98 20.77
CA ARG A 28 5.54 -0.09 20.39
C ARG A 28 5.44 -1.18 21.44
N LEU A 29 6.56 -1.62 21.99
CA LEU A 29 6.58 -2.66 23.02
C LEU A 29 6.02 -2.13 24.35
N ASP A 30 6.35 -0.90 24.74
CA ASP A 30 5.78 -0.23 25.91
C ASP A 30 4.24 -0.10 25.80
N THR A 31 3.74 0.32 24.63
CA THR A 31 2.30 0.38 24.38
C THR A 31 1.65 -1.00 24.47
N THR A 32 2.33 -2.04 23.95
CA THR A 32 1.85 -3.43 24.02
C THR A 32 1.80 -3.93 25.46
N VAL A 33 2.82 -3.63 26.25
CA VAL A 33 2.89 -3.99 27.68
C VAL A 33 1.80 -3.31 28.47
N LYS A 34 1.59 -2.00 28.28
CA LYS A 34 0.51 -1.25 28.93
C LYS A 34 -0.84 -1.89 28.64
N LYS A 35 -1.08 -2.25 27.40
CA LYS A 35 -2.32 -2.92 26.99
C LYS A 35 -2.45 -4.33 27.55
N ALA A 36 -1.34 -5.07 27.62
CA ALA A 36 -1.34 -6.39 28.23
C ALA A 36 -1.69 -6.34 29.73
N ILE A 37 -1.16 -5.39 30.47
CA ILE A 37 -1.50 -5.16 31.88
C ILE A 37 -2.98 -4.83 32.03
N GLU A 38 -3.48 -3.88 31.23
CA GLU A 38 -4.90 -3.47 31.23
C GLU A 38 -5.84 -4.68 31.00
N LEU A 39 -5.45 -5.60 30.13
CA LEU A 39 -6.23 -6.79 29.79
C LEU A 39 -5.96 -8.00 30.69
N GLY A 40 -5.10 -7.88 31.70
CA GLY A 40 -4.78 -8.95 32.63
C GLY A 40 -3.92 -10.07 32.03
N HIS A 41 -3.18 -9.79 30.96
CA HIS A 41 -2.23 -10.76 30.39
C HIS A 41 -0.91 -10.73 31.16
N ASN A 42 -0.23 -11.89 31.24
CA ASN A 42 1.06 -12.04 31.89
C ASN A 42 2.23 -12.23 30.91
N LYS A 43 1.94 -12.22 29.60
CA LYS A 43 2.93 -12.42 28.54
C LYS A 43 2.69 -11.44 27.39
N PHE A 44 3.77 -11.08 26.70
CA PHE A 44 3.69 -10.28 25.48
C PHE A 44 4.78 -10.69 24.47
N THR A 45 4.57 -10.35 23.22
CA THR A 45 5.52 -10.57 22.13
C THR A 45 5.31 -9.54 21.03
N THR A 46 6.03 -9.64 19.92
CA THR A 46 5.88 -8.75 18.78
C THR A 46 6.05 -9.44 17.45
N THR A 47 5.22 -9.08 16.48
CA THR A 47 5.37 -9.50 15.08
C THR A 47 6.61 -8.93 14.39
N LEU A 48 7.30 -7.96 15.00
CA LEU A 48 8.56 -7.42 14.48
C LEU A 48 9.69 -8.47 14.45
N LEU A 49 9.60 -9.52 15.27
CA LEU A 49 10.58 -10.62 15.33
C LEU A 49 10.73 -11.38 14.01
N ILE A 50 9.70 -11.44 13.16
CA ILE A 50 9.82 -12.06 11.83
C ILE A 50 10.31 -11.10 10.74
N SER A 51 10.29 -9.79 10.98
CA SER A 51 10.63 -8.80 9.96
C SER A 51 12.12 -8.85 9.59
N PRO A 52 12.49 -9.04 8.30
CA PRO A 52 13.88 -9.15 7.88
C PRO A 52 14.68 -7.86 8.10
N LYS A 53 14.00 -6.73 8.14
CA LYS A 53 14.60 -5.41 8.28
C LYS A 53 14.63 -4.88 9.72
N LYS A 54 14.32 -5.70 10.72
CA LYS A 54 14.35 -5.30 12.13
C LYS A 54 15.51 -5.98 12.86
N SER A 55 16.12 -5.25 13.81
CA SER A 55 17.20 -5.77 14.65
C SER A 55 16.62 -6.67 15.74
N GLN A 56 16.96 -7.96 15.70
CA GLN A 56 16.56 -8.95 16.71
C GLN A 56 17.15 -8.57 18.08
N GLU A 57 18.43 -8.27 18.12
CA GLU A 57 19.15 -7.90 19.33
C GLU A 57 18.51 -6.72 20.06
N LYS A 58 18.15 -5.64 19.31
CA LYS A 58 17.49 -4.47 19.91
C LYS A 58 16.09 -4.82 20.43
N LEU A 59 15.33 -5.63 19.70
CA LEU A 59 13.99 -6.07 20.11
C LEU A 59 14.06 -6.94 21.37
N GLU A 60 15.00 -7.86 21.43
CA GLU A 60 15.24 -8.72 22.59
C GLU A 60 15.61 -7.92 23.82
N LYS A 61 16.56 -7.00 23.68
CA LYS A 61 17.02 -6.13 24.78
C LYS A 61 15.87 -5.28 25.33
N ILE A 62 15.07 -4.66 24.46
CA ILE A 62 13.93 -3.82 24.87
C ILE A 62 12.86 -4.68 25.53
N GLY A 63 12.52 -5.83 24.93
CA GLY A 63 11.52 -6.75 25.47
C GLY A 63 11.90 -7.28 26.85
N ASN A 64 13.16 -7.67 27.04
CA ASN A 64 13.67 -8.16 28.34
C ASN A 64 13.71 -7.03 29.39
N ASN A 65 14.06 -5.81 29.01
CA ASN A 65 13.97 -4.64 29.91
C ASN A 65 12.53 -4.40 30.40
N LEU A 66 11.58 -4.37 29.49
CA LEU A 66 10.18 -4.18 29.83
C LEU A 66 9.63 -5.35 30.68
N SER A 67 10.07 -6.58 30.39
CA SER A 67 9.77 -7.75 31.20
C SER A 67 10.25 -7.57 32.64
N SER A 68 11.50 -7.14 32.81
CA SER A 68 12.08 -6.90 34.15
C SER A 68 11.37 -5.77 34.92
N LEU A 69 10.90 -4.74 34.23
CA LEU A 69 10.23 -3.59 34.86
C LEU A 69 8.78 -3.89 35.25
N THR A 70 8.11 -4.78 34.54
CA THR A 70 6.65 -4.96 34.66
C THR A 70 6.24 -6.32 35.22
N GLY A 71 7.18 -7.28 35.26
CA GLY A 71 6.89 -8.64 35.66
C GLY A 71 6.17 -9.49 34.60
N LEU A 72 5.88 -8.92 33.40
CA LEU A 72 5.32 -9.69 32.31
C LEU A 72 6.43 -10.50 31.60
N GLU A 73 6.13 -11.69 31.16
CA GLU A 73 7.06 -12.52 30.39
C GLU A 73 7.16 -12.03 28.94
N PHE A 74 8.34 -11.64 28.49
CA PHE A 74 8.58 -11.37 27.06
C PHE A 74 8.88 -12.68 26.33
N ILE A 75 7.99 -13.09 25.40
CA ILE A 75 8.23 -14.25 24.56
C ILE A 75 9.10 -13.85 23.39
N TYR A 76 10.40 -14.12 23.51
CA TYR A 76 11.35 -13.95 22.41
C TYR A 76 11.46 -15.25 21.61
N ARG A 77 11.39 -15.14 20.30
CA ARG A 77 11.69 -16.23 19.38
C ARG A 77 12.28 -15.68 18.10
N ASP A 78 13.42 -16.21 17.68
CA ASP A 78 13.97 -15.90 16.37
C ASP A 78 13.21 -16.66 15.28
N TYR A 79 12.22 -15.99 14.70
CA TYR A 79 11.43 -16.54 13.59
C TYR A 79 12.16 -16.51 12.25
N LYS A 80 13.38 -16.00 12.17
CA LYS A 80 14.21 -15.99 10.95
C LYS A 80 15.12 -17.21 10.90
N ALA A 81 15.45 -17.80 12.05
CA ALA A 81 16.21 -19.03 12.12
C ALA A 81 15.52 -20.18 11.38
N GLY A 82 16.29 -21.12 10.86
CA GLY A 82 15.75 -22.31 10.22
C GLY A 82 14.83 -22.06 9.02
N ASN A 83 15.20 -21.15 8.11
CA ASN A 83 14.42 -20.80 6.92
C ASN A 83 13.03 -20.14 7.19
N GLY A 84 12.84 -19.57 8.38
CA GLY A 84 11.55 -18.97 8.76
C GLY A 84 11.01 -17.93 7.79
N ALA A 85 11.88 -17.12 7.17
CA ALA A 85 11.47 -16.13 6.16
C ALA A 85 10.96 -16.79 4.86
N GLU A 86 11.53 -17.93 4.47
CA GLU A 86 11.13 -18.72 3.31
C GLU A 86 9.78 -19.39 3.56
N ILE A 87 9.63 -20.05 4.72
CA ILE A 87 8.38 -20.67 5.18
C ILE A 87 7.25 -19.62 5.23
N GLN A 88 7.53 -18.42 5.76
CA GLN A 88 6.56 -17.33 5.75
C GLN A 88 6.18 -16.95 4.32
N GLY A 89 7.17 -16.79 3.42
CA GLY A 89 6.94 -16.47 2.02
C GLY A 89 6.06 -17.49 1.31
N GLN A 90 6.27 -18.77 1.59
CA GLN A 90 5.47 -19.85 1.05
C GLN A 90 4.03 -19.81 1.57
N LYS A 91 3.82 -19.68 2.88
CA LYS A 91 2.48 -19.56 3.48
C LYS A 91 1.70 -18.34 2.98
N VAL A 92 2.38 -17.21 2.75
CA VAL A 92 1.78 -16.00 2.17
C VAL A 92 1.28 -16.28 0.75
N LYS A 93 2.05 -17.01 -0.07
CA LYS A 93 1.65 -17.38 -1.43
C LYS A 93 0.50 -18.39 -1.43
N GLU A 94 0.59 -19.44 -0.62
CA GLU A 94 -0.44 -20.49 -0.52
C GLU A 94 -1.80 -19.92 -0.11
N ASN A 95 -1.81 -18.92 0.77
CA ASN A 95 -3.03 -18.31 1.27
C ASN A 95 -3.39 -16.99 0.58
N SER A 96 -2.67 -16.59 -0.48
CA SER A 96 -2.89 -15.32 -1.21
C SER A 96 -2.94 -14.09 -0.29
N LEU A 97 -2.08 -14.06 0.74
CA LEU A 97 -2.05 -12.97 1.70
C LEU A 97 -1.22 -11.79 1.17
N TYR A 98 -1.66 -10.57 1.50
CA TYR A 98 -0.87 -9.38 1.23
C TYR A 98 0.42 -9.39 2.05
N ARG A 99 1.55 -9.16 1.39
CA ARG A 99 2.86 -9.01 2.03
C ARG A 99 3.40 -7.60 1.81
N GLN A 100 3.40 -6.81 2.87
CA GLN A 100 4.01 -5.50 2.85
C GLN A 100 5.54 -5.62 2.70
N ASN A 101 6.11 -4.93 1.73
CA ASN A 101 7.54 -4.93 1.43
C ASN A 101 8.26 -3.63 1.82
N TYR A 102 7.60 -2.76 2.54
CA TYR A 102 8.10 -1.45 2.98
C TYR A 102 7.89 -1.25 4.48
N CYS A 103 8.60 -0.29 5.07
CA CYS A 103 8.39 0.11 6.46
C CYS A 103 7.15 1.01 6.56
N GLY A 104 6.31 0.78 7.57
CA GLY A 104 5.17 1.67 7.86
C GLY A 104 5.56 3.05 8.43
N CYS A 105 6.86 3.32 8.57
CA CYS A 105 7.40 4.60 8.97
C CYS A 105 7.60 5.49 7.75
N LEU A 106 6.98 6.68 7.74
CA LEU A 106 7.09 7.65 6.65
C LEU A 106 8.55 7.93 6.26
N PHE A 107 9.43 8.18 7.24
CA PHE A 107 10.84 8.47 7.00
C PHE A 107 11.60 7.27 6.41
N GLY A 108 11.34 6.06 6.90
CA GLY A 108 11.93 4.83 6.36
C GLY A 108 11.42 4.52 4.96
N LEU A 109 10.15 4.76 4.68
CA LEU A 109 9.55 4.58 3.37
C LEU A 109 10.12 5.59 2.36
N SER A 110 10.19 6.87 2.74
CA SER A 110 10.77 7.93 1.92
C SER A 110 12.20 7.60 1.51
N ALA A 111 13.07 7.29 2.47
CA ALA A 111 14.46 6.90 2.21
C ALA A 111 14.56 5.64 1.32
N GLN A 112 13.70 4.65 1.53
CA GLN A 112 13.67 3.44 0.72
C GLN A 112 13.24 3.73 -0.73
N ARG A 113 12.24 4.60 -0.93
CA ARG A 113 11.76 4.97 -2.27
C ARG A 113 12.75 5.87 -3.00
N GLU A 114 13.38 6.81 -2.30
CA GLU A 114 14.44 7.65 -2.85
C GLU A 114 15.63 6.81 -3.34
N ALA A 115 16.11 5.87 -2.54
CA ALA A 115 17.17 4.94 -2.93
C ALA A 115 16.78 4.08 -4.16
N GLN A 116 15.50 3.77 -4.33
CA GLN A 116 14.97 3.04 -5.47
C GLN A 116 14.61 3.94 -6.66
N LYS A 117 14.76 5.26 -6.52
CA LYS A 117 14.28 6.27 -7.48
C LYS A 117 12.79 6.09 -7.84
N LYS A 118 12.00 5.76 -6.84
CA LYS A 118 10.55 5.58 -6.94
C LYS A 118 9.82 6.72 -6.22
N ILE A 119 8.63 6.99 -6.67
CA ILE A 119 7.71 7.87 -5.93
C ILE A 119 7.08 7.07 -4.79
N MET A 120 6.74 7.74 -3.71
CA MET A 120 6.15 7.16 -2.52
C MET A 120 4.62 7.13 -2.66
N ASP A 121 4.13 6.31 -3.60
CA ASP A 121 2.71 6.19 -3.93
C ASP A 121 1.90 5.43 -2.87
N GLU A 122 2.54 4.62 -2.04
CA GLU A 122 1.87 3.85 -0.99
C GLU A 122 1.17 4.73 0.06
N MET A 123 1.65 5.97 0.24
CA MET A 123 1.10 6.91 1.20
C MET A 123 0.03 7.83 0.60
N PHE A 124 0.01 7.96 -0.72
CA PHE A 124 -0.82 8.92 -1.45
C PHE A 124 -1.73 8.26 -2.48
N ASN A 125 -1.91 6.97 -2.37
CA ASN A 125 -2.78 6.22 -3.24
C ASN A 125 -4.25 6.66 -3.04
N PRO A 126 -5.09 6.74 -4.10
CA PRO A 126 -6.54 6.97 -3.98
C PRO A 126 -7.26 5.97 -3.09
N ILE A 127 -6.61 4.86 -2.74
CA ILE A 127 -7.09 3.89 -1.75
C ILE A 127 -7.19 4.51 -0.34
N SER A 128 -6.40 5.54 -0.01
CA SER A 128 -6.42 6.15 1.32
C SER A 128 -7.74 6.88 1.56
N ASN A 129 -8.35 6.62 2.73
CA ASN A 129 -9.61 7.22 3.17
C ASN A 129 -10.84 6.89 2.31
N GLN A 130 -10.79 5.82 1.53
CA GLN A 130 -11.93 5.33 0.76
C GLN A 130 -12.23 3.87 1.13
N ILE A 131 -13.52 3.55 1.14
CA ILE A 131 -13.98 2.15 1.22
C ILE A 131 -13.96 1.61 -0.20
N LEU A 132 -13.03 0.70 -0.46
CA LEU A 132 -12.91 0.08 -1.76
C LEU A 132 -13.70 -1.22 -1.86
N PRO A 133 -14.18 -1.57 -3.05
CA PRO A 133 -14.75 -2.89 -3.29
C PRO A 133 -13.80 -4.02 -2.85
N GLU A 134 -14.34 -5.04 -2.20
CA GLU A 134 -13.61 -6.18 -1.60
C GLU A 134 -12.66 -5.82 -0.43
N SER A 135 -12.67 -4.58 0.04
CA SER A 135 -11.94 -4.18 1.24
C SER A 135 -12.52 -4.83 2.51
N ILE A 136 -11.75 -4.81 3.58
CA ILE A 136 -12.22 -5.28 4.90
C ILE A 136 -13.37 -4.39 5.38
N GLU A 137 -13.27 -3.09 5.17
CA GLU A 137 -14.24 -2.08 5.53
C GLU A 137 -15.59 -2.35 4.84
N GLU A 138 -15.58 -2.56 3.51
CA GLU A 138 -16.80 -2.90 2.77
C GLU A 138 -17.43 -4.21 3.28
N ARG A 139 -16.59 -5.20 3.59
CA ARG A 139 -17.08 -6.48 4.14
C ARG A 139 -17.72 -6.31 5.50
N LEU A 140 -17.16 -5.47 6.37
CA LEU A 140 -17.75 -5.18 7.67
C LEU A 140 -19.08 -4.43 7.54
N GLU A 141 -19.19 -3.47 6.62
CA GLU A 141 -20.45 -2.78 6.32
C GLU A 141 -21.49 -3.75 5.75
N LEU A 142 -21.09 -4.66 4.86
CA LEU A 142 -21.97 -5.69 4.33
C LEU A 142 -22.51 -6.61 5.43
N TYR A 143 -21.68 -7.02 6.39
CA TYR A 143 -22.11 -7.82 7.53
C TYR A 143 -23.05 -7.06 8.45
N LYS A 144 -22.80 -5.77 8.69
CA LYS A 144 -23.70 -4.91 9.46
C LYS A 144 -25.07 -4.83 8.79
N LYS A 145 -25.09 -4.53 7.49
CA LYS A 145 -26.33 -4.46 6.70
C LYS A 145 -27.07 -5.79 6.68
N ARG A 146 -26.35 -6.90 6.58
CA ARG A 146 -26.92 -8.25 6.67
C ARG A 146 -27.63 -8.45 8.01
N ASN A 147 -26.99 -8.14 9.13
CA ASN A 147 -27.57 -8.28 10.45
C ASN A 147 -28.81 -7.40 10.64
N GLU A 148 -28.81 -6.20 10.09
CA GLU A 148 -29.97 -5.29 10.10
C GLU A 148 -31.15 -5.90 9.33
N LEU A 149 -30.91 -6.46 8.14
CA LEU A 149 -31.94 -7.12 7.34
C LEU A 149 -32.48 -8.38 8.02
N GLU A 150 -31.63 -9.21 8.62
CA GLU A 150 -32.03 -10.39 9.37
C GLU A 150 -32.90 -10.01 10.60
N SER A 151 -32.50 -8.96 11.31
CA SER A 151 -33.24 -8.48 12.48
C SER A 151 -34.61 -7.89 12.13
N SER A 152 -34.75 -7.32 10.92
CA SER A 152 -36.02 -6.79 10.42
C SER A 152 -36.89 -7.84 9.74
N GLY A 153 -36.42 -9.10 9.60
CA GLY A 153 -37.13 -10.16 8.87
C GLY A 153 -37.22 -9.92 7.37
N ALA A 154 -36.38 -9.06 6.81
CA ALA A 154 -36.35 -8.78 5.38
C ALA A 154 -35.70 -9.92 4.60
N ASN A 155 -36.27 -10.23 3.44
CA ASN A 155 -35.65 -11.17 2.50
C ASN A 155 -34.50 -10.52 1.76
N TYR A 156 -33.35 -11.16 1.74
CA TYR A 156 -32.17 -10.69 1.01
C TYR A 156 -31.44 -11.84 0.31
N LYS A 157 -30.58 -11.49 -0.64
CA LYS A 157 -29.69 -12.41 -1.34
C LYS A 157 -28.30 -11.78 -1.45
N ILE A 158 -27.27 -12.52 -1.03
CA ILE A 158 -25.89 -12.12 -1.26
C ILE A 158 -25.42 -12.75 -2.56
N ILE A 159 -24.97 -11.92 -3.50
CA ILE A 159 -24.43 -12.36 -4.77
C ILE A 159 -22.93 -12.02 -4.79
N LYS A 160 -22.10 -13.03 -5.01
CA LYS A 160 -20.66 -12.80 -5.23
C LYS A 160 -20.45 -12.46 -6.71
N GLN A 161 -20.05 -11.23 -6.96
CA GLN A 161 -19.68 -10.77 -8.29
C GLN A 161 -18.16 -10.75 -8.39
N ARG A 162 -17.58 -11.35 -9.42
CA ARG A 162 -16.16 -11.21 -9.73
C ARG A 162 -15.92 -9.87 -10.42
N PHE A 163 -14.92 -9.17 -9.94
CA PHE A 163 -14.65 -7.85 -10.42
C PHE A 163 -13.15 -7.53 -10.16
N LEU A 164 -12.48 -7.00 -11.16
CA LEU A 164 -11.09 -6.61 -11.02
C LEU A 164 -11.03 -5.22 -10.41
N ASN A 165 -10.47 -5.15 -9.22
CA ASN A 165 -10.30 -3.91 -8.49
C ASN A 165 -8.90 -3.87 -7.89
N TYR A 166 -7.91 -3.69 -8.74
CA TYR A 166 -6.57 -3.44 -8.24
C TYR A 166 -5.86 -2.39 -9.08
N ARG A 167 -4.93 -1.74 -8.46
CA ARG A 167 -4.00 -0.82 -9.05
C ARG A 167 -2.62 -1.45 -9.08
N LEU A 168 -1.85 -1.21 -10.13
CA LEU A 168 -0.47 -1.65 -10.25
C LEU A 168 0.43 -0.87 -9.29
N LEU A 169 0.39 -1.21 -8.00
CA LEU A 169 1.23 -0.60 -6.98
C LEU A 169 2.69 -0.97 -7.18
N GLY A 170 3.55 0.03 -7.06
CA GLY A 170 4.99 -0.16 -7.20
C GLY A 170 5.47 -0.35 -8.64
N SER A 171 4.63 -0.13 -9.63
CA SER A 171 5.05 -0.06 -11.04
C SER A 171 5.86 1.21 -11.30
N ILE A 172 6.71 1.14 -12.31
CA ILE A 172 7.61 2.23 -12.72
C ILE A 172 7.56 2.35 -14.22
N VAL A 173 7.41 3.59 -14.70
CA VAL A 173 7.61 3.91 -16.11
C VAL A 173 9.01 4.44 -16.32
N LYS A 174 9.69 3.96 -17.36
CA LYS A 174 10.99 4.45 -17.79
C LYS A 174 10.92 4.89 -19.24
N VAL A 175 11.34 6.11 -19.49
CA VAL A 175 11.55 6.66 -20.84
C VAL A 175 13.04 6.85 -21.03
N ALA A 176 13.61 6.29 -22.12
CA ALA A 176 15.05 6.33 -22.37
C ALA A 176 15.92 5.92 -21.16
N LYS A 177 15.51 4.85 -20.45
CA LYS A 177 16.13 4.33 -19.21
C LYS A 177 16.01 5.23 -17.97
N LYS A 178 15.41 6.41 -18.07
CA LYS A 178 15.14 7.28 -16.92
C LYS A 178 13.75 7.01 -16.35
N ILE A 179 13.66 6.95 -15.02
CA ILE A 179 12.35 6.85 -14.35
C ILE A 179 11.65 8.19 -14.49
N VAL A 180 10.38 8.14 -14.91
CA VAL A 180 9.51 9.31 -15.01
C VAL A 180 8.34 9.17 -14.05
N PRO A 181 7.84 10.27 -13.47
CA PRO A 181 6.60 10.28 -12.70
C PRO A 181 5.46 9.72 -13.54
N SER A 182 4.68 8.83 -12.96
CA SER A 182 3.57 8.20 -13.67
C SER A 182 2.43 7.86 -12.72
N TYR A 183 1.21 8.09 -13.16
CA TYR A 183 0.00 7.69 -12.47
C TYR A 183 -0.69 6.58 -13.25
N ILE A 184 -0.96 5.46 -12.60
CA ILE A 184 -1.58 4.30 -13.22
C ILE A 184 -2.99 4.17 -12.68
N PHE A 185 -3.96 4.15 -13.58
CA PHE A 185 -5.37 4.01 -13.22
C PHE A 185 -5.67 2.69 -12.54
N CYS A 186 -6.66 2.68 -11.66
CA CYS A 186 -7.30 1.46 -11.19
C CYS A 186 -7.82 0.62 -12.37
N TYR A 187 -8.05 -0.65 -12.17
CA TYR A 187 -8.41 -1.62 -13.21
C TYR A 187 -7.37 -1.83 -14.32
N SER A 188 -6.20 -1.23 -14.20
CA SER A 188 -5.11 -1.47 -15.13
C SER A 188 -4.50 -2.84 -14.91
N THR A 189 -4.44 -3.68 -15.94
CA THR A 189 -3.84 -5.01 -15.88
C THR A 189 -2.66 -5.11 -16.82
N ILE A 190 -1.58 -5.74 -16.37
CA ILE A 190 -0.43 -6.12 -17.20
C ILE A 190 -0.05 -7.55 -16.83
N ASN A 191 -0.02 -8.43 -17.82
CA ASN A 191 0.27 -9.85 -17.63
C ASN A 191 1.76 -10.17 -17.42
N ARG A 192 2.64 -9.17 -17.48
CA ARG A 192 4.09 -9.32 -17.41
C ARG A 192 4.71 -8.40 -16.37
N ASN A 193 5.78 -8.87 -15.75
CA ASN A 193 6.54 -8.06 -14.79
C ASN A 193 7.29 -6.88 -15.44
N ASN A 194 7.60 -6.96 -16.73
CA ASN A 194 8.23 -5.91 -17.51
C ASN A 194 7.65 -5.90 -18.92
N THR A 195 7.28 -4.71 -19.37
CA THR A 195 6.82 -4.46 -20.73
C THR A 195 7.72 -3.43 -21.37
N ASN A 196 8.31 -3.76 -22.51
CA ASN A 196 9.03 -2.82 -23.36
C ASN A 196 8.17 -2.56 -24.59
N GLY A 197 7.75 -1.33 -24.77
CA GLY A 197 6.93 -0.92 -25.89
C GLY A 197 7.42 0.37 -26.51
N ARG A 198 6.96 0.66 -27.70
CA ARG A 198 7.04 1.95 -28.36
C ARG A 198 5.62 2.42 -28.67
N ILE A 199 5.44 3.71 -28.73
CA ILE A 199 4.17 4.29 -29.23
C ILE A 199 4.07 3.91 -30.69
N GLU A 200 2.96 3.31 -31.07
CA GLU A 200 2.68 2.86 -32.43
C GLU A 200 1.86 3.90 -33.17
N TYR A 201 0.86 4.44 -32.49
CA TYR A 201 0.02 5.53 -33.01
C TYR A 201 -0.62 6.31 -31.88
N GLU A 202 -1.10 7.50 -32.20
CA GLU A 202 -1.92 8.36 -31.34
C GLU A 202 -3.30 8.52 -31.95
N LYS A 203 -4.33 8.53 -31.08
CA LYS A 203 -5.69 8.84 -31.47
C LYS A 203 -6.43 9.51 -30.30
N ASP A 204 -7.04 10.65 -30.56
CA ASP A 204 -7.82 11.41 -29.57
C ASP A 204 -7.01 11.78 -28.32
N GLY A 205 -5.70 12.07 -28.44
CA GLY A 205 -4.78 12.32 -27.33
C GLY A 205 -4.34 11.06 -26.56
N ILE A 206 -4.72 9.88 -27.03
CA ILE A 206 -4.35 8.60 -26.42
C ILE A 206 -3.24 7.98 -27.25
N ASN A 207 -2.12 7.68 -26.62
CA ASN A 207 -0.98 7.02 -27.24
C ASN A 207 -1.06 5.50 -26.98
N TYR A 208 -1.08 4.73 -28.03
CA TYR A 208 -1.20 3.29 -28.04
C TYR A 208 0.17 2.65 -28.21
N LEU A 209 0.53 1.76 -27.30
CA LEU A 209 1.77 0.99 -27.41
C LEU A 209 1.54 -0.28 -28.24
N ASN A 210 2.59 -0.70 -28.90
CA ASN A 210 2.61 -1.91 -29.74
C ASN A 210 2.63 -3.22 -28.95
N ARG A 211 2.49 -3.17 -27.61
CA ARG A 211 2.52 -4.34 -26.72
C ARG A 211 1.64 -4.15 -25.49
N ASP A 212 1.07 -5.26 -25.05
CA ASP A 212 0.41 -5.47 -23.77
C ASP A 212 -0.76 -4.50 -23.48
N GLU A 213 -1.43 -4.01 -24.54
CA GLU A 213 -2.59 -3.13 -24.42
C GLU A 213 -2.38 -1.95 -23.46
N VAL A 214 -1.17 -1.39 -23.46
CA VAL A 214 -0.84 -0.22 -22.66
C VAL A 214 -1.20 1.04 -23.44
N LYS A 215 -1.89 1.95 -22.78
CA LYS A 215 -2.24 3.26 -23.29
C LYS A 215 -1.63 4.33 -22.41
N ILE A 216 -1.11 5.37 -23.03
CA ILE A 216 -0.47 6.50 -22.33
C ILE A 216 -1.17 7.78 -22.73
N ILE A 217 -1.45 8.63 -21.75
CA ILE A 217 -1.95 9.99 -21.96
C ILE A 217 -1.09 10.99 -21.19
N ASP A 218 -1.01 12.21 -21.66
CA ASP A 218 -0.41 13.29 -20.88
C ASP A 218 -1.38 13.88 -19.86
N ILE A 219 -0.85 14.68 -18.93
CA ILE A 219 -1.63 15.29 -17.86
C ILE A 219 -2.72 16.24 -18.37
N ASN A 220 -2.50 16.91 -19.50
CA ASN A 220 -3.47 17.84 -20.08
C ASN A 220 -4.65 17.07 -20.66
N THR A 221 -4.37 16.00 -21.38
CA THR A 221 -5.40 15.07 -21.89
C THR A 221 -6.19 14.45 -20.72
N PHE A 222 -5.51 14.01 -19.65
CA PHE A 222 -6.18 13.55 -18.44
C PHE A 222 -7.12 14.62 -17.89
N ASN A 223 -6.64 15.85 -17.69
CA ASN A 223 -7.43 16.97 -17.17
C ASN A 223 -8.70 17.22 -18.00
N SER A 224 -8.61 17.11 -19.32
CA SER A 224 -9.77 17.32 -20.21
C SER A 224 -10.86 16.29 -20.00
N PHE A 225 -10.52 15.02 -19.79
CA PHE A 225 -11.48 13.94 -19.52
C PHE A 225 -11.99 13.96 -18.08
N ALA A 226 -11.15 14.35 -17.13
CA ALA A 226 -11.43 14.34 -15.72
C ALA A 226 -12.14 15.63 -15.21
N ASN A 227 -12.25 16.66 -16.05
CA ASN A 227 -12.67 18.00 -15.66
C ASN A 227 -11.85 18.53 -14.46
N SER A 228 -10.53 18.41 -14.55
CA SER A 228 -9.58 18.79 -13.52
C SER A 228 -8.50 19.73 -14.05
N SER A 229 -7.64 20.22 -13.17
CA SER A 229 -6.60 21.20 -13.49
C SER A 229 -5.25 20.88 -12.86
N TYR A 230 -4.88 19.61 -12.78
CA TYR A 230 -3.58 19.21 -12.26
C TYR A 230 -2.45 19.78 -13.11
N THR A 231 -1.44 20.31 -12.46
CA THR A 231 -0.26 20.89 -13.13
C THR A 231 0.81 19.84 -13.41
N SER A 232 0.74 18.69 -12.73
CA SER A 232 1.67 17.58 -12.90
C SER A 232 1.09 16.25 -12.43
N VAL A 233 1.66 15.17 -12.92
CA VAL A 233 1.35 13.82 -12.44
C VAL A 233 1.67 13.67 -10.95
N LYS A 234 2.68 14.36 -10.45
CA LYS A 234 3.01 14.36 -9.03
C LYS A 234 1.88 14.96 -8.20
N GLU A 235 1.28 16.05 -8.64
CA GLU A 235 0.12 16.65 -7.98
C GLU A 235 -1.08 15.68 -7.99
N LEU A 236 -1.37 15.05 -9.12
CA LEU A 236 -2.39 14.02 -9.24
C LEU A 236 -2.14 12.84 -8.28
N MET A 237 -0.89 12.45 -8.07
CA MET A 237 -0.54 11.38 -7.14
C MET A 237 -0.79 11.76 -5.68
N TYR A 238 -0.54 13.00 -5.30
CA TYR A 238 -0.75 13.50 -3.94
C TYR A 238 -2.23 13.80 -3.65
N ASN A 239 -2.99 14.22 -4.67
CA ASN A 239 -4.41 14.57 -4.58
C ASN A 239 -5.22 13.79 -5.62
N PRO A 240 -5.26 12.45 -5.54
CA PRO A 240 -5.91 11.64 -6.55
C PRO A 240 -7.42 11.86 -6.55
N GLN A 241 -8.05 11.58 -7.68
CA GLN A 241 -9.50 11.47 -7.76
C GLN A 241 -10.01 10.37 -6.81
N THR A 242 -11.29 10.44 -6.43
CA THR A 242 -11.93 9.30 -5.79
C THR A 242 -11.96 8.11 -6.74
N PHE A 243 -12.09 6.91 -6.19
CA PHE A 243 -12.19 5.68 -6.98
C PHE A 243 -13.30 5.77 -8.05
N GLU A 244 -14.46 6.28 -7.67
CA GLU A 244 -15.61 6.43 -8.57
C GLU A 244 -15.31 7.45 -9.69
N GLN A 245 -14.75 8.59 -9.35
CA GLN A 245 -14.34 9.61 -10.33
C GLN A 245 -13.28 9.09 -11.30
N GLU A 246 -12.28 8.34 -10.78
CA GLU A 246 -11.24 7.74 -11.62
C GLU A 246 -11.84 6.71 -12.57
N LEU A 247 -12.78 5.88 -12.11
CA LEU A 247 -13.47 4.90 -12.93
C LEU A 247 -14.30 5.59 -14.03
N GLU A 248 -14.98 6.66 -13.69
CA GLU A 248 -15.73 7.48 -14.65
C GLU A 248 -14.82 8.10 -15.71
N THR A 249 -13.71 8.68 -15.28
CA THR A 249 -12.69 9.25 -16.16
C THR A 249 -12.11 8.18 -17.09
N ARG A 250 -11.78 6.99 -16.54
CA ARG A 250 -11.33 5.84 -17.32
C ARG A 250 -12.33 5.44 -18.39
N ASN A 251 -13.61 5.35 -18.06
CA ASN A 251 -14.68 4.97 -19.00
C ASN A 251 -14.83 6.02 -20.12
N LYS A 252 -14.68 7.30 -19.81
CA LYS A 252 -14.69 8.36 -20.83
C LYS A 252 -13.52 8.23 -21.82
N ILE A 253 -12.32 7.93 -21.31
CA ILE A 253 -11.10 7.75 -22.11
C ILE A 253 -11.20 6.52 -23.00
N LEU A 254 -11.50 5.37 -22.41
CA LEU A 254 -11.46 4.09 -23.11
C LEU A 254 -12.73 3.80 -23.94
N LYS A 255 -13.83 4.49 -23.65
CA LYS A 255 -15.15 4.30 -24.30
C LYS A 255 -15.67 2.85 -24.20
N ASN A 256 -15.06 2.03 -23.36
CA ASN A 256 -15.41 0.62 -23.14
C ASN A 256 -15.17 0.25 -21.67
N PRO A 257 -16.22 0.00 -20.87
CA PRO A 257 -16.09 -0.33 -19.46
C PRO A 257 -15.41 -1.68 -19.20
N TYR A 258 -15.32 -2.54 -20.20
CA TYR A 258 -14.67 -3.86 -20.12
C TYR A 258 -13.21 -3.84 -20.58
N ASP A 259 -12.70 -2.70 -21.05
CA ASP A 259 -11.31 -2.55 -21.43
C ASP A 259 -10.44 -2.43 -20.16
N LEU A 260 -9.64 -3.46 -19.91
CA LEU A 260 -8.73 -3.55 -18.76
C LEU A 260 -7.28 -3.15 -19.10
N SER A 261 -7.05 -2.52 -20.24
CA SER A 261 -5.74 -2.03 -20.64
C SER A 261 -5.14 -1.16 -19.55
N ALA A 262 -3.84 -1.25 -19.37
CA ALA A 262 -3.13 -0.35 -18.48
C ALA A 262 -3.18 1.07 -19.04
N LEU A 263 -3.82 1.98 -18.30
CA LEU A 263 -3.89 3.40 -18.64
C LEU A 263 -2.94 4.17 -17.72
N ILE A 264 -1.98 4.86 -18.32
CA ILE A 264 -0.88 5.55 -17.63
C ILE A 264 -0.91 7.03 -17.98
N VAL A 265 -0.83 7.88 -16.97
CA VAL A 265 -0.68 9.33 -17.15
C VAL A 265 0.79 9.72 -16.92
N LEU A 266 1.33 10.51 -17.83
CA LEU A 266 2.66 11.12 -17.74
C LEU A 266 2.55 12.63 -17.79
N ASP A 267 3.60 13.36 -17.39
CA ASP A 267 3.63 14.81 -17.55
C ASP A 267 3.75 15.21 -19.03
N GLU A 268 4.60 14.51 -19.78
CA GLU A 268 4.87 14.70 -21.21
C GLU A 268 5.08 13.34 -21.88
N ILE A 269 4.76 13.24 -23.16
CA ILE A 269 4.89 12.02 -23.97
C ILE A 269 5.85 12.26 -25.14
#